data_1d5c188fe470423d74ca36c2b7459c3b
#
_entry.id   1d5c188fe470423d74ca36c2b7459c3b
#
_cell.length_a   1.000
_cell.length_b   1.000
_cell.length_c   1.000
_cell.angle_alpha   90.00
_cell.angle_beta   90.00
_cell.angle_gamma   90.00
#
_symmetry.space_group_name_H-M   'P 1'
#
loop_
_entity.id
_entity.type
_entity.pdbx_description
1 polymer ?
#
loop_
_entity_poly.entity_id
_entity_poly.type
_entity_poly.pdbx_seq_one_letter_code
_entity_poly.pdbx_strand_id
1 'polypeptide(L)'
;MRYARPVVTRSRLMLETASELVGGDDWPYKQTLVQVREQGTAEWSLRFFASDSPEGIWEVGEKRADFAIINPAAPATLAFRGTGPFKKPLPLRAITVIPSLDRIGFAVSKRTGLTSLLAIREKRYPLRVSMRGHLTHSVHLFIREVLAAAGLTLEEIGQWGGEVRYDDRVANGPKRMEALASGKIDAIFDEALSTWGNEALNSGMCFLPLDDPLLERLEALGFRRAPITRMQCSKLDHDVTSLDFSGWLVFTRADVSDEIVRAFCHGLEMRKDRIPWQGEGPLPLDSMCRDTPEGPLEIPLHPAAAQYWRERGYLS
;
A
#
# COMPACT_ATOMS: atom_id res chain seq x y z
N MET A 1 -14.17 -29.03 31.96
CA MET A 1 -14.65 -27.78 31.33
C MET A 1 -13.90 -26.61 31.94
N ARG A 2 -13.07 -25.87 31.16
CA ARG A 2 -12.52 -24.59 31.64
C ARG A 2 -13.61 -23.53 31.45
N TYR A 3 -14.11 -22.98 32.54
CA TYR A 3 -15.02 -21.83 32.47
C TYR A 3 -14.33 -20.66 31.80
N ALA A 4 -14.90 -20.17 30.69
CA ALA A 4 -14.39 -18.98 30.06
C ALA A 4 -14.52 -17.77 31.01
N ARG A 5 -13.46 -16.97 31.15
CA ARG A 5 -13.53 -15.75 31.97
C ARG A 5 -14.56 -14.80 31.31
N PRO A 6 -15.59 -14.31 32.05
CA PRO A 6 -16.67 -13.51 31.46
C PRO A 6 -16.20 -12.27 30.69
N VAL A 7 -15.14 -11.61 31.15
CA VAL A 7 -14.53 -10.44 30.47
C VAL A 7 -13.95 -10.86 29.11
N VAL A 8 -13.22 -11.98 29.05
CA VAL A 8 -12.61 -12.48 27.80
C VAL A 8 -13.70 -12.85 26.80
N THR A 9 -14.80 -13.46 27.24
CA THR A 9 -15.93 -13.83 26.37
C THR A 9 -16.56 -12.59 25.74
N ARG A 10 -16.84 -11.54 26.52
CA ARG A 10 -17.43 -10.27 26.02
C ARG A 10 -16.53 -9.59 25.01
N SER A 11 -15.24 -9.44 25.31
CA SER A 11 -14.27 -8.82 24.41
C SER A 11 -14.12 -9.60 23.10
N ARG A 12 -14.04 -10.93 23.19
CA ARG A 12 -13.95 -11.80 22.01
C ARG A 12 -15.21 -11.74 21.16
N LEU A 13 -16.40 -11.73 21.74
CA LEU A 13 -17.64 -11.58 21.00
C LEU A 13 -17.61 -10.32 20.11
N MET A 14 -17.21 -9.19 20.67
CA MET A 14 -17.14 -7.91 19.92
C MET A 14 -16.08 -7.94 18.83
N LEU A 15 -14.88 -8.48 19.14
CA LEU A 15 -13.79 -8.56 18.15
C LEU A 15 -14.09 -9.54 17.02
N GLU A 16 -14.65 -10.73 17.31
CA GLU A 16 -15.02 -11.72 16.27
C GLU A 16 -16.18 -11.19 15.40
N THR A 17 -17.17 -10.50 16.00
CA THR A 17 -18.26 -9.86 15.24
C THR A 17 -17.70 -8.74 14.36
N ALA A 18 -16.81 -7.90 14.86
CA ALA A 18 -16.17 -6.86 14.07
C ALA A 18 -15.32 -7.42 12.92
N SER A 19 -14.62 -8.53 13.17
CA SER A 19 -13.84 -9.24 12.15
C SER A 19 -14.71 -9.74 10.99
N GLU A 20 -15.89 -10.28 11.29
CA GLU A 20 -16.86 -10.72 10.27
C GLU A 20 -17.40 -9.53 9.45
N LEU A 21 -17.77 -8.44 10.12
CA LEU A 21 -18.23 -7.22 9.44
C LEU A 21 -17.14 -6.62 8.55
N VAL A 22 -15.87 -6.67 8.97
CA VAL A 22 -14.73 -6.21 8.16
C VAL A 22 -14.52 -7.11 6.96
N GLY A 23 -14.71 -8.41 7.06
CA GLY A 23 -14.56 -9.37 5.97
C GLY A 23 -15.67 -9.37 4.93
N GLY A 24 -16.87 -8.82 5.25
CA GLY A 24 -18.02 -8.85 4.35
C GLY A 24 -17.86 -7.94 3.13
N ASP A 25 -18.39 -8.38 1.98
CA ASP A 25 -18.30 -7.68 0.68
C ASP A 25 -19.10 -6.38 0.63
N ASP A 26 -20.15 -6.26 1.48
CA ASP A 26 -21.06 -5.11 1.50
C ASP A 26 -20.41 -3.82 2.03
N TRP A 27 -19.23 -3.92 2.64
CA TRP A 27 -18.52 -2.78 3.24
C TRP A 27 -17.10 -2.62 2.71
N PRO A 28 -16.91 -2.25 1.45
CA PRO A 28 -15.60 -1.97 0.91
C PRO A 28 -14.96 -0.74 1.61
N TYR A 29 -13.63 -0.69 1.68
CA TYR A 29 -12.86 0.45 2.23
C TYR A 29 -13.10 0.74 3.71
N LYS A 30 -13.09 -0.31 4.50
CA LYS A 30 -13.25 -0.20 5.95
C LYS A 30 -11.97 0.27 6.61
N GLN A 31 -12.12 1.25 7.48
CA GLN A 31 -11.09 1.62 8.43
C GLN A 31 -11.37 0.92 9.75
N THR A 32 -10.34 0.38 10.38
CA THR A 32 -10.48 -0.32 11.65
C THR A 32 -9.63 0.36 12.71
N LEU A 33 -10.25 0.72 13.82
CA LEU A 33 -9.57 1.16 15.03
C LEU A 33 -9.95 0.23 16.18
N VAL A 34 -8.98 -0.49 16.73
CA VAL A 34 -9.16 -1.35 17.90
C VAL A 34 -8.40 -0.75 19.07
N GLN A 35 -9.07 -0.52 20.18
CA GLN A 35 -8.44 -0.09 21.42
C GLN A 35 -8.62 -1.15 22.50
N VAL A 36 -7.51 -1.57 23.07
CA VAL A 36 -7.46 -2.43 24.26
C VAL A 36 -6.92 -1.58 25.40
N ARG A 37 -7.61 -1.55 26.53
CA ARG A 37 -7.20 -0.77 27.72
C ARG A 37 -7.58 -1.50 29.00
N GLU A 38 -6.90 -1.20 30.07
CA GLU A 38 -7.27 -1.66 31.39
C GLU A 38 -8.59 -1.01 31.85
N GLN A 39 -9.46 -1.80 32.46
CA GLN A 39 -10.75 -1.32 32.93
C GLN A 39 -10.58 -0.59 34.26
N GLY A 40 -11.07 0.66 34.32
CA GLY A 40 -11.07 1.47 35.56
C GLY A 40 -9.83 2.33 35.76
N THR A 41 -8.76 2.15 35.00
CA THR A 41 -7.59 3.02 34.97
C THR A 41 -7.34 3.54 33.55
N ALA A 42 -6.69 4.68 33.39
CA ALA A 42 -6.26 5.19 32.10
C ALA A 42 -4.75 4.95 31.85
N GLU A 43 -4.12 4.16 32.73
CA GLU A 43 -2.66 4.03 32.77
C GLU A 43 -2.11 3.23 31.58
N TRP A 44 -2.91 2.31 31.03
CA TRP A 44 -2.50 1.50 29.91
C TRP A 44 -3.56 1.44 28.82
N SER A 45 -3.17 1.74 27.61
CA SER A 45 -4.02 1.52 26.43
C SER A 45 -3.16 1.18 25.22
N LEU A 46 -3.68 0.31 24.37
CA LEU A 46 -3.05 -0.13 23.14
C LEU A 46 -4.03 0.07 21.97
N ARG A 47 -3.60 0.78 20.93
CA ARG A 47 -4.43 1.14 19.78
C ARG A 47 -3.83 0.60 18.48
N PHE A 48 -4.66 -0.10 17.72
CA PHE A 48 -4.34 -0.67 16.42
C PHE A 48 -5.15 0.07 15.35
N PHE A 49 -4.49 0.48 14.29
CA PHE A 49 -5.11 1.18 13.17
C PHE A 49 -4.87 0.43 11.86
N ALA A 50 -5.91 0.26 11.05
CA ALA A 50 -5.82 -0.33 9.73
C ALA A 50 -6.68 0.43 8.73
N SER A 51 -6.11 0.77 7.58
CA SER A 51 -6.81 1.30 6.42
C SER A 51 -5.97 1.08 5.16
N ASP A 52 -6.56 1.32 3.99
CA ASP A 52 -5.88 1.30 2.69
C ASP A 52 -5.28 2.67 2.29
N SER A 53 -5.25 3.59 3.24
CA SER A 53 -4.67 4.93 3.08
C SER A 53 -3.35 5.06 3.84
N PRO A 54 -2.48 6.04 3.50
CA PRO A 54 -1.28 6.32 4.26
C PRO A 54 -1.55 6.98 5.63
N GLU A 55 -2.81 7.17 6.02
CA GLU A 55 -3.24 7.84 7.27
C GLU A 55 -2.63 7.21 8.52
N GLY A 56 -2.48 5.88 8.54
CA GLY A 56 -1.86 5.16 9.65
C GLY A 56 -0.46 5.67 10.04
N ILE A 57 0.26 6.29 9.10
CA ILE A 57 1.57 6.89 9.37
C ILE A 57 1.43 8.07 10.32
N TRP A 58 0.46 8.95 10.08
CA TRP A 58 0.18 10.10 10.97
C TRP A 58 -0.44 9.65 12.29
N GLU A 59 -1.34 8.66 12.25
CA GLU A 59 -1.94 8.09 13.47
C GLU A 59 -0.85 7.55 14.42
N VAL A 60 0.14 6.83 13.88
CA VAL A 60 1.27 6.33 14.66
C VAL A 60 2.23 7.48 15.03
N GLY A 61 2.60 8.33 14.08
CA GLY A 61 3.56 9.42 14.29
C GLY A 61 3.12 10.43 15.35
N GLU A 62 1.82 10.72 15.42
CA GLU A 62 1.21 11.65 16.39
C GLU A 62 0.71 10.96 17.66
N LYS A 63 1.04 9.69 17.86
CA LYS A 63 0.69 8.89 19.06
C LYS A 63 -0.81 8.67 19.24
N ARG A 64 -1.61 8.75 18.17
CA ARG A 64 -3.04 8.39 18.20
C ARG A 64 -3.26 6.89 18.05
N ALA A 65 -2.33 6.20 17.36
CA ALA A 65 -2.23 4.75 17.33
C ALA A 65 -0.84 4.28 17.77
N ASP A 66 -0.75 3.07 18.28
CA ASP A 66 0.51 2.45 18.69
C ASP A 66 1.06 1.55 17.59
N PHE A 67 0.19 0.86 16.87
CA PHE A 67 0.51 0.07 15.68
C PHE A 67 -0.41 0.45 14.53
N ALA A 68 0.13 0.39 13.32
CA ALA A 68 -0.68 0.47 12.11
C ALA A 68 -0.21 -0.52 11.06
N ILE A 69 -1.09 -0.83 10.11
CA ILE A 69 -0.76 -1.53 8.88
C ILE A 69 -1.04 -0.60 7.70
N ILE A 70 -0.20 -0.65 6.68
CA ILE A 70 -0.30 0.17 5.47
C ILE A 70 -0.02 -0.68 4.23
N ASN A 71 -0.70 -0.37 3.14
CA ASN A 71 -0.45 -0.89 1.81
C ASN A 71 -0.25 0.28 0.81
N PRO A 72 0.87 0.31 0.08
CA PRO A 72 2.06 -0.53 0.17
C PRO A 72 3.03 -0.08 1.27
N ALA A 73 4.18 -0.75 1.41
CA ALA A 73 5.18 -0.41 2.42
C ALA A 73 5.90 0.94 2.18
N ALA A 74 6.07 1.37 0.93
CA ALA A 74 6.89 2.53 0.57
C ALA A 74 6.51 3.86 1.24
N PRO A 75 5.23 4.26 1.45
CA PRO A 75 4.93 5.49 2.18
C PRO A 75 5.52 5.55 3.59
N ALA A 76 5.63 4.41 4.28
CA ALA A 76 6.31 4.37 5.58
C ALA A 76 7.83 4.59 5.45
N THR A 77 8.44 4.12 4.36
CA THR A 77 9.84 4.41 4.04
C THR A 77 10.07 5.89 3.80
N LEU A 78 9.19 6.55 3.02
CA LEU A 78 9.23 8.01 2.82
C LEU A 78 9.12 8.75 4.16
N ALA A 79 8.19 8.34 5.01
CA ALA A 79 7.99 8.94 6.34
C ALA A 79 9.20 8.73 7.24
N PHE A 80 9.79 7.54 7.25
CA PHE A 80 10.99 7.23 8.00
C PHE A 80 12.19 8.08 7.55
N ARG A 81 12.33 8.32 6.25
CA ARG A 81 13.39 9.16 5.67
C ARG A 81 13.09 10.68 5.77
N GLY A 82 11.83 11.07 5.93
CA GLY A 82 11.39 12.47 5.88
C GLY A 82 11.40 13.05 4.49
N THR A 83 10.99 12.26 3.50
CA THR A 83 10.99 12.58 2.07
C THR A 83 9.57 12.57 1.50
N GLY A 84 9.40 12.96 0.23
CA GLY A 84 8.09 13.08 -0.39
C GLY A 84 7.21 14.06 0.38
N PRO A 85 6.00 13.67 0.80
CA PRO A 85 5.09 14.56 1.54
C PRO A 85 5.52 14.82 2.99
N PHE A 86 6.54 14.12 3.49
CA PHE A 86 7.01 14.22 4.86
C PHE A 86 8.17 15.21 4.98
N LYS A 87 7.98 16.28 5.73
CA LYS A 87 8.98 17.37 5.89
C LYS A 87 10.12 17.02 6.86
N LYS A 88 9.98 15.95 7.62
CA LYS A 88 10.97 15.47 8.60
C LYS A 88 10.83 13.97 8.84
N PRO A 89 11.93 13.28 9.19
CA PRO A 89 11.88 11.87 9.53
C PRO A 89 10.97 11.57 10.71
N LEU A 90 10.19 10.49 10.61
CA LEU A 90 9.41 9.94 11.71
C LEU A 90 10.14 8.72 12.31
N PRO A 91 10.15 8.54 13.63
CA PRO A 91 10.87 7.45 14.29
C PRO A 91 10.12 6.13 14.18
N LEU A 92 9.78 5.71 12.96
CA LEU A 92 9.05 4.48 12.68
C LEU A 92 9.96 3.25 12.82
N ARG A 93 9.35 2.12 13.18
CA ARG A 93 9.98 0.80 13.21
C ARG A 93 9.00 -0.23 12.64
N ALA A 94 9.51 -1.12 11.79
CA ALA A 94 8.74 -2.25 11.29
C ALA A 94 8.53 -3.29 12.40
N ILE A 95 7.41 -3.97 12.33
CA ILE A 95 7.15 -5.20 13.07
C ILE A 95 7.32 -6.40 12.12
N THR A 96 6.70 -6.30 10.96
CA THR A 96 6.69 -7.34 9.92
C THR A 96 6.06 -6.79 8.64
N VAL A 97 6.22 -7.49 7.51
CA VAL A 97 5.56 -7.15 6.24
C VAL A 97 4.80 -8.37 5.74
N ILE A 98 3.48 -8.25 5.54
CA ILE A 98 2.70 -9.31 4.90
C ILE A 98 2.99 -9.26 3.39
N PRO A 99 3.38 -10.37 2.75
CA PRO A 99 3.68 -10.40 1.32
C PRO A 99 2.48 -10.03 0.46
N SER A 100 2.69 -9.13 -0.50
CA SER A 100 1.71 -8.71 -1.49
C SER A 100 2.46 -8.16 -2.69
N LEU A 101 2.40 -8.82 -3.82
CA LEU A 101 3.16 -8.43 -5.03
C LEU A 101 2.33 -7.50 -5.90
N ASP A 102 2.68 -6.24 -5.97
CA ASP A 102 2.03 -5.28 -6.88
C ASP A 102 3.01 -4.24 -7.43
N ARG A 103 2.58 -3.50 -8.46
CA ARG A 103 3.34 -2.48 -9.19
C ARG A 103 2.45 -1.30 -9.51
N ILE A 104 3.04 -0.11 -9.60
CA ILE A 104 2.34 1.05 -10.16
C ILE A 104 2.44 1.04 -11.69
N GLY A 105 1.34 1.33 -12.39
CA GLY A 105 1.30 1.37 -13.85
C GLY A 105 0.85 2.72 -14.38
N PHE A 106 1.55 3.20 -15.42
CA PHE A 106 1.21 4.40 -16.18
C PHE A 106 0.86 3.96 -17.61
N ALA A 107 -0.38 3.52 -17.83
CA ALA A 107 -0.82 3.07 -19.14
C ALA A 107 -1.37 4.24 -19.95
N VAL A 108 -0.98 4.31 -21.23
CA VAL A 108 -1.50 5.29 -22.19
C VAL A 108 -1.94 4.62 -23.49
N SER A 109 -2.93 5.19 -24.17
CA SER A 109 -3.34 4.72 -25.50
C SER A 109 -2.20 4.94 -26.51
N LYS A 110 -1.86 3.92 -27.29
CA LYS A 110 -0.86 3.99 -28.37
C LYS A 110 -1.17 5.10 -29.39
N ARG A 111 -2.45 5.47 -29.56
CA ARG A 111 -2.87 6.59 -30.46
C ARG A 111 -2.32 7.96 -30.04
N THR A 112 -1.92 8.13 -28.76
CA THR A 112 -1.34 9.40 -28.27
C THR A 112 0.09 9.62 -28.78
N GLY A 113 0.78 8.59 -29.20
CA GLY A 113 2.20 8.63 -29.57
C GLY A 113 3.13 9.02 -28.42
N LEU A 114 2.68 8.86 -27.18
CA LEU A 114 3.48 9.09 -25.97
C LEU A 114 4.32 7.85 -25.64
N THR A 115 5.58 8.08 -25.30
CA THR A 115 6.54 7.01 -24.99
C THR A 115 7.16 7.14 -23.59
N SER A 116 6.92 8.25 -22.90
CA SER A 116 7.40 8.51 -21.54
C SER A 116 6.50 9.53 -20.83
N LEU A 117 6.60 9.63 -19.49
CA LEU A 117 5.96 10.70 -18.73
C LEU A 117 6.49 12.09 -19.13
N LEU A 118 7.78 12.19 -19.42
CA LEU A 118 8.40 13.44 -19.90
C LEU A 118 7.77 13.92 -21.22
N ALA A 119 7.45 13.00 -22.13
CA ALA A 119 6.80 13.35 -23.40
C ALA A 119 5.40 13.96 -23.20
N ILE A 120 4.67 13.63 -22.12
CA ILE A 120 3.40 14.27 -21.77
C ILE A 120 3.63 15.77 -21.51
N ARG A 121 4.65 16.09 -20.71
CA ARG A 121 5.04 17.45 -20.34
C ARG A 121 5.55 18.24 -21.54
N GLU A 122 6.48 17.70 -22.31
CA GLU A 122 7.11 18.37 -23.46
C GLU A 122 6.09 18.74 -24.54
N LYS A 123 5.15 17.83 -24.80
CA LYS A 123 4.07 18.07 -25.77
C LYS A 123 2.89 18.85 -25.19
N ARG A 124 2.87 19.13 -23.87
CA ARG A 124 1.69 19.67 -23.16
C ARG A 124 0.42 18.91 -23.56
N TYR A 125 0.52 17.57 -23.54
CA TYR A 125 -0.52 16.72 -24.11
C TYR A 125 -1.78 16.76 -23.24
N PRO A 126 -2.97 17.08 -23.80
CA PRO A 126 -4.24 17.19 -23.09
C PRO A 126 -4.81 15.79 -22.78
N LEU A 127 -4.14 15.07 -21.90
CA LEU A 127 -4.42 13.66 -21.61
C LEU A 127 -5.72 13.49 -20.82
N ARG A 128 -6.58 12.56 -21.22
CA ARG A 128 -7.77 12.15 -20.45
C ARG A 128 -7.38 10.98 -19.57
N VAL A 129 -7.11 11.27 -18.30
CA VAL A 129 -6.56 10.30 -17.33
C VAL A 129 -7.66 9.77 -16.43
N SER A 130 -7.76 8.44 -16.31
CA SER A 130 -8.56 7.79 -15.28
C SER A 130 -7.70 7.47 -14.06
N MET A 131 -8.11 7.97 -12.90
CA MET A 131 -7.53 7.77 -11.58
C MET A 131 -8.49 6.99 -10.70
N ARG A 132 -7.97 6.40 -9.62
CA ARG A 132 -8.79 5.75 -8.58
C ARG A 132 -9.74 6.75 -7.92
N GLY A 133 -11.05 6.44 -7.86
CA GLY A 133 -12.05 7.28 -7.22
C GLY A 133 -12.04 7.23 -5.69
N HIS A 134 -11.26 6.32 -5.08
CA HIS A 134 -10.99 6.31 -3.65
C HIS A 134 -9.84 7.29 -3.33
N LEU A 135 -10.19 8.54 -3.06
CA LEU A 135 -9.25 9.67 -3.02
C LEU A 135 -8.19 9.59 -1.91
N THR A 136 -8.42 8.82 -0.85
CA THR A 136 -7.46 8.63 0.25
C THR A 136 -6.53 7.44 0.03
N HIS A 137 -6.73 6.64 -1.05
CA HIS A 137 -5.90 5.48 -1.35
C HIS A 137 -4.43 5.86 -1.58
N SER A 138 -3.50 5.01 -1.12
CA SER A 138 -2.05 5.23 -1.22
C SER A 138 -1.55 5.47 -2.66
N VAL A 139 -2.25 4.95 -3.66
CA VAL A 139 -1.90 5.12 -5.08
C VAL A 139 -1.79 6.60 -5.50
N HIS A 140 -2.61 7.48 -4.93
CA HIS A 140 -2.56 8.91 -5.24
C HIS A 140 -1.27 9.58 -4.76
N LEU A 141 -0.73 9.12 -3.62
CA LEU A 141 0.59 9.57 -3.16
C LEU A 141 1.67 9.18 -4.17
N PHE A 142 1.69 7.92 -4.61
CA PHE A 142 2.65 7.43 -5.61
C PHE A 142 2.58 8.23 -6.91
N ILE A 143 1.38 8.37 -7.48
CA ILE A 143 1.21 9.06 -8.75
C ILE A 143 1.67 10.51 -8.65
N ARG A 144 1.33 11.23 -7.56
CA ARG A 144 1.79 12.61 -7.36
C ARG A 144 3.31 12.71 -7.26
N GLU A 145 3.96 11.83 -6.50
CA GLU A 145 5.42 11.85 -6.35
C GLU A 145 6.13 11.52 -7.67
N VAL A 146 5.63 10.51 -8.41
CA VAL A 146 6.19 10.15 -9.72
C VAL A 146 6.04 11.28 -10.73
N LEU A 147 4.85 11.88 -10.83
CA LEU A 147 4.61 13.00 -11.72
C LEU A 147 5.45 14.23 -11.34
N ALA A 148 5.53 14.55 -10.04
CA ALA A 148 6.38 15.64 -9.55
C ALA A 148 7.86 15.42 -9.88
N ALA A 149 8.37 14.19 -9.70
CA ALA A 149 9.74 13.84 -10.09
C ALA A 149 9.98 13.92 -11.61
N ALA A 150 8.94 13.71 -12.42
CA ALA A 150 8.96 13.95 -13.88
C ALA A 150 8.77 15.42 -14.25
N GLY A 151 8.56 16.31 -13.27
CA GLY A 151 8.27 17.73 -13.48
C GLY A 151 6.90 17.99 -14.09
N LEU A 152 5.91 17.20 -13.73
CA LEU A 152 4.54 17.20 -14.26
C LEU A 152 3.55 17.12 -13.11
N THR A 153 2.37 17.73 -13.25
CA THR A 153 1.25 17.60 -12.33
C THR A 153 -0.05 17.22 -13.05
N LEU A 154 -1.01 16.68 -12.32
CA LEU A 154 -2.34 16.41 -12.86
C LEU A 154 -3.09 17.71 -13.20
N GLU A 155 -2.85 18.75 -12.45
CA GLU A 155 -3.40 20.10 -12.66
C GLU A 155 -2.91 20.70 -13.98
N GLU A 156 -1.63 20.56 -14.31
CA GLU A 156 -1.08 21.01 -15.61
C GLU A 156 -1.72 20.28 -16.79
N ILE A 157 -1.95 18.95 -16.66
CA ILE A 157 -2.68 18.18 -17.68
C ILE A 157 -4.07 18.79 -17.91
N GLY A 158 -4.79 19.15 -16.84
CA GLY A 158 -6.07 19.85 -16.94
C GLY A 158 -5.98 21.22 -17.62
N GLN A 159 -4.94 22.02 -17.29
CA GLN A 159 -4.69 23.34 -17.89
C GLN A 159 -4.39 23.26 -19.40
N TRP A 160 -3.83 22.16 -19.87
CA TRP A 160 -3.58 21.91 -21.30
C TRP A 160 -4.83 21.42 -22.07
N GLY A 161 -6.00 21.34 -21.40
CA GLY A 161 -7.27 20.88 -21.96
C GLY A 161 -7.50 19.38 -21.80
N GLY A 162 -6.71 18.71 -20.99
CA GLY A 162 -6.94 17.33 -20.57
C GLY A 162 -8.03 17.20 -19.50
N GLU A 163 -8.31 15.99 -19.10
CA GLU A 163 -9.30 15.67 -18.08
C GLU A 163 -8.74 14.65 -17.08
N VAL A 164 -8.90 14.88 -15.78
CA VAL A 164 -8.59 13.91 -14.73
C VAL A 164 -9.91 13.40 -14.12
N ARG A 165 -10.18 12.11 -14.29
CA ARG A 165 -11.42 11.47 -13.88
C ARG A 165 -11.17 10.56 -12.68
N TYR A 166 -12.06 10.62 -11.71
CA TYR A 166 -12.08 9.77 -10.50
C TYR A 166 -13.36 8.95 -10.51
N ASP A 167 -13.43 7.94 -11.40
CA ASP A 167 -14.68 7.25 -11.71
C ASP A 167 -15.10 6.22 -10.65
N ASP A 168 -14.24 5.25 -10.39
CA ASP A 168 -14.55 4.11 -9.54
C ASP A 168 -13.59 3.99 -8.35
N ARG A 169 -14.08 3.44 -7.24
CA ARG A 169 -13.24 3.22 -6.04
C ARG A 169 -12.27 2.05 -6.18
N VAL A 170 -12.55 1.10 -7.09
CA VAL A 170 -11.70 -0.05 -7.42
C VAL A 170 -11.01 0.14 -8.76
N ALA A 171 -9.85 -0.50 -8.94
CA ALA A 171 -9.00 -0.32 -10.12
C ALA A 171 -9.66 -0.76 -11.43
N ASN A 172 -10.48 -1.79 -11.40
CA ASN A 172 -11.22 -2.36 -12.54
C ASN A 172 -12.72 -2.04 -12.51
N GLY A 173 -13.11 -0.93 -11.91
CA GLY A 173 -14.51 -0.55 -11.78
C GLY A 173 -15.21 -0.37 -13.14
N PRO A 174 -16.54 -0.60 -13.19
CA PRO A 174 -17.29 -0.66 -14.44
C PRO A 174 -17.26 0.64 -15.25
N LYS A 175 -17.29 1.81 -14.61
CA LYS A 175 -17.23 3.11 -15.30
C LYS A 175 -15.89 3.33 -16.00
N ARG A 176 -14.79 2.96 -15.33
CA ARG A 176 -13.45 3.00 -15.92
C ARG A 176 -13.35 2.03 -17.11
N MET A 177 -13.81 0.80 -16.94
CA MET A 177 -13.75 -0.22 -18.00
C MET A 177 -14.61 0.16 -19.21
N GLU A 178 -15.77 0.75 -19.00
CA GLU A 178 -16.61 1.32 -20.08
C GLU A 178 -15.90 2.50 -20.79
N ALA A 179 -15.31 3.40 -20.02
CA ALA A 179 -14.58 4.54 -20.57
C ALA A 179 -13.36 4.11 -21.39
N LEU A 180 -12.66 3.05 -20.96
CA LEU A 180 -11.57 2.43 -21.69
C LEU A 180 -12.07 1.83 -23.01
N ALA A 181 -13.08 0.99 -22.98
CA ALA A 181 -13.64 0.31 -24.16
C ALA A 181 -14.20 1.29 -25.20
N SER A 182 -14.82 2.39 -24.74
CA SER A 182 -15.39 3.43 -25.61
C SER A 182 -14.36 4.48 -26.05
N GLY A 183 -13.09 4.40 -25.64
CA GLY A 183 -12.06 5.38 -25.96
C GLY A 183 -12.29 6.77 -25.37
N LYS A 184 -13.07 6.88 -24.30
CA LYS A 184 -13.30 8.14 -23.57
C LYS A 184 -12.10 8.56 -22.72
N ILE A 185 -11.18 7.64 -22.40
CA ILE A 185 -9.94 7.88 -21.68
C ILE A 185 -8.73 7.57 -22.57
N ASP A 186 -7.64 8.28 -22.31
CA ASP A 186 -6.34 8.09 -23.00
C ASP A 186 -5.31 7.44 -22.10
N ALA A 187 -5.51 7.49 -20.77
CA ALA A 187 -4.58 6.96 -19.81
C ALA A 187 -5.28 6.38 -18.57
N ILE A 188 -4.61 5.41 -17.94
CA ILE A 188 -4.92 4.88 -16.61
C ILE A 188 -3.64 4.92 -15.80
N PHE A 189 -3.66 5.64 -14.66
CA PHE A 189 -2.56 5.65 -13.69
C PHE A 189 -3.07 4.99 -12.40
N ASP A 190 -2.64 3.75 -12.15
CA ASP A 190 -3.12 2.97 -11.00
C ASP A 190 -2.20 1.78 -10.69
N GLU A 191 -2.41 1.14 -9.54
CA GLU A 191 -1.90 -0.17 -9.13
C GLU A 191 -2.90 -1.30 -9.45
N ALA A 192 -2.76 -2.48 -8.84
CA ALA A 192 -3.62 -3.65 -9.07
C ALA A 192 -3.67 -4.08 -10.55
N LEU A 193 -2.52 -4.07 -11.20
CA LEU A 193 -2.38 -4.29 -12.64
C LEU A 193 -2.97 -5.62 -13.13
N SER A 194 -2.99 -6.63 -12.28
CA SER A 194 -3.60 -7.94 -12.58
C SER A 194 -5.10 -7.87 -12.85
N THR A 195 -5.77 -6.81 -12.39
CA THR A 195 -7.22 -6.65 -12.51
C THR A 195 -7.66 -5.90 -13.76
N TRP A 196 -6.81 -4.99 -14.30
CA TRP A 196 -7.18 -4.12 -15.43
C TRP A 196 -6.13 -4.08 -16.54
N GLY A 197 -4.87 -4.44 -16.26
CA GLY A 197 -3.76 -4.23 -17.18
C GLY A 197 -3.90 -4.99 -18.49
N ASN A 198 -4.36 -6.25 -18.46
CA ASN A 198 -4.59 -7.04 -19.68
C ASN A 198 -5.70 -6.43 -20.56
N GLU A 199 -6.74 -5.87 -19.95
CA GLU A 199 -7.83 -5.22 -20.69
C GLU A 199 -7.35 -3.90 -21.33
N ALA A 200 -6.53 -3.12 -20.61
CA ALA A 200 -5.90 -1.92 -21.15
C ALA A 200 -5.02 -2.25 -22.37
N LEU A 201 -4.19 -3.30 -22.29
CA LEU A 201 -3.36 -3.75 -23.41
C LEU A 201 -4.22 -4.20 -24.61
N ASN A 202 -5.31 -4.96 -24.38
CA ASN A 202 -6.27 -5.34 -25.41
C ASN A 202 -6.94 -4.15 -26.09
N SER A 203 -7.21 -3.08 -25.32
CA SER A 203 -7.81 -1.84 -25.81
C SER A 203 -6.81 -0.90 -26.51
N GLY A 204 -5.59 -1.38 -26.78
CA GLY A 204 -4.56 -0.65 -27.52
C GLY A 204 -3.77 0.34 -26.65
N MET A 205 -3.75 0.16 -25.33
CA MET A 205 -2.82 0.88 -24.47
C MET A 205 -1.44 0.22 -24.44
N CYS A 206 -0.46 0.95 -23.92
CA CYS A 206 0.86 0.45 -23.51
C CYS A 206 1.25 1.10 -22.19
N PHE A 207 2.05 0.42 -21.38
CA PHE A 207 2.64 1.01 -20.19
C PHE A 207 3.84 1.88 -20.57
N LEU A 208 3.91 3.09 -20.01
CA LEU A 208 5.08 3.96 -20.12
C LEU A 208 6.16 3.46 -19.16
N PRO A 209 7.38 3.21 -19.63
CA PRO A 209 8.49 2.92 -18.74
C PRO A 209 8.91 4.18 -17.97
N LEU A 210 9.33 4.01 -16.73
CA LEU A 210 10.05 5.03 -15.98
C LEU A 210 11.53 4.94 -16.36
N ASP A 211 12.12 6.03 -16.85
CA ASP A 211 13.52 6.08 -17.24
C ASP A 211 14.46 6.12 -16.03
N ASP A 212 15.73 5.78 -16.24
CA ASP A 212 16.72 5.71 -15.16
C ASP A 212 16.88 7.03 -14.40
N PRO A 213 16.97 8.22 -15.04
CA PRO A 213 17.07 9.47 -14.31
C PRO A 213 15.85 9.79 -13.43
N LEU A 214 14.66 9.36 -13.83
CA LEU A 214 13.44 9.48 -13.02
C LEU A 214 13.47 8.49 -11.85
N LEU A 215 13.83 7.24 -12.14
CA LEU A 215 13.93 6.20 -11.11
C LEU A 215 14.98 6.55 -10.04
N GLU A 216 16.15 7.07 -10.40
CA GLU A 216 17.18 7.52 -9.45
C GLU A 216 16.63 8.61 -8.50
N ARG A 217 15.86 9.58 -9.03
CA ARG A 217 15.21 10.60 -8.17
C ARG A 217 14.19 9.99 -7.21
N LEU A 218 13.41 9.02 -7.67
CA LEU A 218 12.39 8.35 -6.85
C LEU A 218 13.03 7.42 -5.79
N GLU A 219 14.10 6.72 -6.15
CA GLU A 219 14.89 5.89 -5.21
C GLU A 219 15.54 6.74 -4.12
N ALA A 220 16.03 7.94 -4.45
CA ALA A 220 16.53 8.90 -3.46
C ALA A 220 15.47 9.32 -2.45
N LEU A 221 14.20 9.38 -2.84
CA LEU A 221 13.08 9.61 -1.92
C LEU A 221 12.80 8.40 -1.03
N GLY A 222 13.03 7.18 -1.51
CA GLY A 222 12.73 5.94 -0.78
C GLY A 222 11.77 5.00 -1.50
N PHE A 223 11.44 5.27 -2.75
CA PHE A 223 10.74 4.30 -3.59
C PHE A 223 11.69 3.20 -4.03
N ARG A 224 11.14 2.04 -4.38
CA ARG A 224 11.88 0.89 -4.87
C ARG A 224 11.53 0.65 -6.34
N ARG A 225 12.55 0.53 -7.18
CA ARG A 225 12.42 0.13 -8.58
C ARG A 225 11.93 -1.32 -8.66
N ALA A 226 10.95 -1.58 -9.53
CA ALA A 226 10.53 -2.95 -9.84
C ALA A 226 9.83 -3.01 -11.21
N PRO A 227 10.04 -4.06 -12.01
CA PRO A 227 9.41 -4.17 -13.32
C PRO A 227 7.95 -4.62 -13.20
N ILE A 228 7.12 -4.13 -14.12
CA ILE A 228 5.86 -4.78 -14.48
C ILE A 228 6.22 -5.94 -15.40
N THR A 229 5.81 -7.14 -15.05
CA THR A 229 6.13 -8.38 -15.78
C THR A 229 4.86 -9.08 -16.27
N ARG A 230 5.02 -10.19 -16.98
CA ARG A 230 3.89 -11.04 -17.35
C ARG A 230 3.14 -11.65 -16.16
N MET A 231 3.72 -11.63 -14.98
CA MET A 231 3.03 -12.04 -13.74
C MET A 231 1.86 -11.09 -13.41
N GLN A 232 2.03 -9.78 -13.60
CA GLN A 232 0.96 -8.79 -13.43
C GLN A 232 0.07 -8.69 -14.68
N CYS A 233 0.65 -8.72 -15.86
CA CYS A 233 -0.06 -8.56 -17.13
C CYS A 233 0.43 -9.59 -18.14
N SER A 234 -0.27 -10.71 -18.28
CA SER A 234 0.15 -11.86 -19.13
C SER A 234 0.33 -11.51 -20.62
N LYS A 235 -0.25 -10.40 -21.07
CA LYS A 235 -0.17 -9.90 -22.46
C LYS A 235 0.96 -8.92 -22.73
N LEU A 236 1.84 -8.68 -21.78
CA LEU A 236 3.04 -7.88 -22.03
C LEU A 236 3.97 -8.59 -23.00
N ASP A 237 4.52 -7.84 -23.96
CA ASP A 237 5.54 -8.32 -24.89
C ASP A 237 6.92 -8.39 -24.22
N HIS A 238 7.20 -7.43 -23.32
CA HIS A 238 8.44 -7.30 -22.55
C HIS A 238 8.18 -6.67 -21.21
N ASP A 239 9.09 -6.82 -20.26
CA ASP A 239 9.03 -6.20 -18.96
C ASP A 239 9.14 -4.66 -19.07
N VAL A 240 8.38 -3.93 -18.24
CA VAL A 240 8.36 -2.47 -18.24
C VAL A 240 8.89 -1.96 -16.91
N THR A 241 9.90 -1.09 -16.94
CA THR A 241 10.46 -0.48 -15.72
C THR A 241 9.43 0.40 -15.02
N SER A 242 9.26 0.20 -13.72
CA SER A 242 8.30 0.93 -12.88
C SER A 242 8.74 0.93 -11.41
N LEU A 243 7.79 1.18 -10.51
CA LEU A 243 7.98 1.16 -9.07
C LEU A 243 7.22 0.01 -8.40
N ASP A 244 7.81 -0.45 -7.33
CA ASP A 244 7.23 -1.42 -6.42
C ASP A 244 6.05 -0.82 -5.66
N PHE A 245 4.93 -1.53 -5.64
CA PHE A 245 3.74 -1.21 -4.85
C PHE A 245 3.39 -2.36 -3.90
N SER A 246 4.39 -3.10 -3.46
CA SER A 246 4.26 -4.35 -2.71
C SER A 246 4.31 -4.14 -1.20
N GLY A 247 3.86 -5.19 -0.50
CA GLY A 247 4.02 -5.39 0.93
C GLY A 247 3.04 -4.60 1.80
N TRP A 248 2.37 -5.30 2.69
CA TRP A 248 1.54 -4.68 3.72
C TRP A 248 2.36 -4.58 5.00
N LEU A 249 2.92 -3.40 5.23
CA LEU A 249 3.81 -3.16 6.36
C LEU A 249 3.03 -2.95 7.65
N VAL A 250 3.32 -3.77 8.65
CA VAL A 250 2.92 -3.52 10.04
C VAL A 250 4.05 -2.78 10.74
N PHE A 251 3.74 -1.65 11.35
CA PHE A 251 4.74 -0.76 11.94
C PHE A 251 4.26 -0.09 13.23
N THR A 252 5.21 0.47 13.94
CA THR A 252 5.05 1.17 15.22
C THR A 252 6.06 2.32 15.31
N ARG A 253 6.09 3.04 16.43
CA ARG A 253 7.17 4.00 16.77
C ARG A 253 8.31 3.31 17.50
N ALA A 254 9.48 3.93 17.46
CA ALA A 254 10.67 3.47 18.18
C ALA A 254 10.55 3.56 19.71
N ASP A 255 9.60 4.37 20.23
CA ASP A 255 9.39 4.60 21.67
C ASP A 255 8.30 3.71 22.30
N VAL A 256 7.69 2.81 21.52
CA VAL A 256 6.77 1.82 22.07
C VAL A 256 7.56 0.77 22.86
N SER A 257 7.07 0.40 24.05
CA SER A 257 7.82 -0.48 24.94
C SER A 257 8.03 -1.88 24.36
N ASP A 258 9.17 -2.48 24.66
CA ASP A 258 9.55 -3.84 24.24
C ASP A 258 8.50 -4.89 24.62
N GLU A 259 7.92 -4.75 25.81
CA GLU A 259 6.86 -5.64 26.31
C GLU A 259 5.63 -5.63 25.39
N ILE A 260 5.17 -4.44 25.03
CA ILE A 260 4.02 -4.24 24.13
C ILE A 260 4.32 -4.80 22.73
N VAL A 261 5.51 -4.53 22.19
CA VAL A 261 5.92 -5.05 20.89
C VAL A 261 6.01 -6.57 20.89
N ARG A 262 6.60 -7.17 21.93
CA ARG A 262 6.66 -8.64 22.07
C ARG A 262 5.26 -9.25 22.21
N ALA A 263 4.36 -8.64 22.97
CA ALA A 263 2.97 -9.07 23.09
C ALA A 263 2.24 -9.02 21.73
N PHE A 264 2.48 -7.99 20.93
CA PHE A 264 1.93 -7.90 19.56
C PHE A 264 2.46 -9.03 18.67
N CYS A 265 3.78 -9.22 18.61
CA CYS A 265 4.42 -10.30 17.83
C CYS A 265 3.87 -11.69 18.24
N HIS A 266 3.74 -11.93 19.55
CA HIS A 266 3.15 -13.16 20.05
C HIS A 266 1.68 -13.34 19.61
N GLY A 267 0.88 -12.28 19.70
CA GLY A 267 -0.51 -12.30 19.24
C GLY A 267 -0.63 -12.62 17.76
N LEU A 268 0.22 -12.00 16.93
CA LEU A 268 0.29 -12.26 15.49
C LEU A 268 0.66 -13.72 15.19
N GLU A 269 1.72 -14.23 15.83
CA GLU A 269 2.16 -15.61 15.67
C GLU A 269 1.05 -16.61 16.03
N MET A 270 0.37 -16.38 17.16
CA MET A 270 -0.73 -17.24 17.62
C MET A 270 -1.97 -17.21 16.73
N ARG A 271 -2.06 -16.23 15.82
CA ARG A 271 -3.19 -16.04 14.92
C ARG A 271 -2.83 -16.22 13.45
N LYS A 272 -1.60 -16.58 13.12
CA LYS A 272 -1.11 -16.73 11.74
C LYS A 272 -1.98 -17.62 10.85
N ASP A 273 -2.61 -18.65 11.44
CA ASP A 273 -3.48 -19.59 10.71
C ASP A 273 -4.91 -19.03 10.45
N ARG A 274 -5.22 -17.83 10.94
CA ARG A 274 -6.57 -17.23 10.87
C ARG A 274 -6.59 -15.86 10.21
N ILE A 275 -5.44 -15.24 10.00
CA ILE A 275 -5.33 -13.95 9.33
C ILE A 275 -5.30 -14.20 7.83
N PRO A 276 -6.29 -13.72 7.06
CA PRO A 276 -6.29 -13.87 5.62
C PRO A 276 -5.17 -13.02 4.98
N TRP A 277 -4.57 -13.54 3.92
CA TRP A 277 -3.58 -12.86 3.11
C TRP A 277 -3.70 -13.31 1.65
N GLN A 278 -2.95 -12.73 0.72
CA GLN A 278 -3.07 -13.01 -0.72
C GLN A 278 -2.46 -14.36 -1.15
N GLY A 279 -1.74 -15.05 -0.29
CA GLY A 279 -1.19 -16.37 -0.55
C GLY A 279 -2.03 -17.49 0.06
N GLU A 280 -1.51 -18.71 0.02
CA GLU A 280 -2.15 -19.90 0.56
C GLU A 280 -1.61 -20.27 1.94
N GLY A 281 -2.48 -20.84 2.78
CA GLY A 281 -2.10 -21.34 4.11
C GLY A 281 -1.87 -20.23 5.15
N PRO A 282 -1.14 -20.56 6.24
CA PRO A 282 -0.81 -19.61 7.29
C PRO A 282 0.03 -18.44 6.81
N LEU A 283 0.01 -17.32 7.56
CA LEU A 283 0.95 -16.22 7.32
C LEU A 283 2.40 -16.74 7.32
N PRO A 284 3.20 -16.46 6.30
CA PRO A 284 4.56 -16.95 6.14
C PRO A 284 5.56 -16.12 6.97
N LEU A 285 5.53 -16.27 8.31
CA LEU A 285 6.27 -15.43 9.26
C LEU A 285 7.78 -15.36 8.99
N ASP A 286 8.38 -16.38 8.42
CA ASP A 286 9.80 -16.43 8.04
C ASP A 286 10.14 -15.45 6.92
N SER A 287 9.30 -15.32 5.90
CA SER A 287 9.46 -14.33 4.83
C SER A 287 9.03 -12.92 5.28
N MET A 288 8.03 -12.84 6.15
CA MET A 288 7.49 -11.58 6.65
C MET A 288 8.46 -10.76 7.51
N CYS A 289 9.53 -11.37 8.03
CA CYS A 289 10.55 -10.70 8.85
C CYS A 289 11.79 -10.27 8.05
N ARG A 290 11.77 -10.44 6.73
CA ARG A 290 12.92 -10.19 5.85
C ARG A 290 12.51 -9.28 4.70
N ASP A 291 13.50 -8.61 4.09
CA ASP A 291 13.28 -7.90 2.84
C ASP A 291 13.14 -8.90 1.69
N THR A 292 12.00 -8.87 1.02
CA THR A 292 11.68 -9.71 -0.16
C THR A 292 11.04 -8.87 -1.26
N PRO A 293 10.96 -9.36 -2.50
CA PRO A 293 10.24 -8.66 -3.58
C PRO A 293 8.76 -8.45 -3.31
N GLU A 294 8.12 -9.35 -2.55
CA GLU A 294 6.69 -9.28 -2.19
C GLU A 294 6.46 -8.56 -0.86
N GLY A 295 7.48 -8.43 -0.04
CA GLY A 295 7.44 -7.83 1.28
C GLY A 295 8.64 -6.93 1.53
N PRO A 296 8.71 -5.74 0.88
CA PRO A 296 9.82 -4.82 1.05
C PRO A 296 9.91 -4.30 2.49
N LEU A 297 11.08 -4.46 3.10
CA LEU A 297 11.37 -4.09 4.48
C LEU A 297 12.49 -3.03 4.52
N GLU A 298 12.16 -1.80 4.11
CA GLU A 298 13.09 -0.67 3.97
C GLU A 298 13.30 0.13 5.27
N ILE A 299 12.45 -0.07 6.27
CA ILE A 299 12.62 0.55 7.59
C ILE A 299 13.08 -0.52 8.61
N PRO A 300 13.93 -0.15 9.58
CA PRO A 300 14.46 -1.14 10.51
C PRO A 300 13.35 -1.75 11.39
N LEU A 301 13.47 -3.04 11.68
CA LEU A 301 12.63 -3.70 12.67
C LEU A 301 12.77 -3.02 14.03
N HIS A 302 11.68 -3.01 14.80
CA HIS A 302 11.75 -2.68 16.23
C HIS A 302 12.67 -3.71 16.93
N PRO A 303 13.61 -3.28 17.81
CA PRO A 303 14.56 -4.21 18.44
C PRO A 303 13.87 -5.41 19.09
N ALA A 304 12.78 -5.19 19.83
CA ALA A 304 12.02 -6.25 20.48
C ALA A 304 11.32 -7.20 19.48
N ALA A 305 10.87 -6.68 18.34
CA ALA A 305 10.30 -7.52 17.28
C ALA A 305 11.41 -8.38 16.64
N ALA A 306 12.54 -7.78 16.28
CA ALA A 306 13.69 -8.51 15.73
C ALA A 306 14.18 -9.60 16.68
N GLN A 307 14.25 -9.30 17.99
CA GLN A 307 14.61 -10.29 19.00
C GLN A 307 13.57 -11.42 19.10
N TYR A 308 12.29 -11.07 19.13
CA TYR A 308 11.20 -12.05 19.19
C TYR A 308 11.25 -13.02 18.00
N TRP A 309 11.38 -12.48 16.78
CA TRP A 309 11.43 -13.30 15.58
C TRP A 309 12.67 -14.21 15.52
N ARG A 310 13.84 -13.75 16.04
CA ARG A 310 15.04 -14.61 16.19
C ARG A 310 14.81 -15.74 17.20
N GLU A 311 14.26 -15.44 18.37
CA GLU A 311 13.96 -16.42 19.41
C GLU A 311 12.99 -17.51 18.92
N ARG A 312 12.12 -17.16 17.96
CA ARG A 312 11.16 -18.08 17.33
C ARG A 312 11.69 -18.76 16.07
N GLY A 313 12.89 -18.43 15.62
CA GLY A 313 13.53 -19.01 14.44
C GLY A 313 13.03 -18.47 13.07
N TYR A 314 12.24 -17.40 13.05
CA TYR A 314 11.75 -16.76 11.82
C TYR A 314 12.78 -15.80 11.22
N LEU A 315 13.66 -15.23 12.03
CA LEU A 315 14.76 -14.35 11.63
C LEU A 315 16.09 -14.95 12.06
N SER A 316 17.08 -14.98 11.16
CA SER A 316 18.45 -15.41 11.42
C SER A 316 19.27 -14.37 12.16
#